data_7af1abffd3185ccd967e348f81d84c4a
#
_entry.id   7af1abffd3185ccd967e348f81d84c4a
#
_cell.length_a   1.000
_cell.length_b   1.000
_cell.length_c   1.000
_cell.angle_alpha   90.00
_cell.angle_beta   90.00
_cell.angle_gamma   90.00
#
_symmetry.space_group_name_H-M   'P 1'
#
loop_
_entity.id
_entity.type
_entity.pdbx_description
1 polymer ?
#
loop_
_entity_poly.entity_id
_entity_poly.type
_entity_poly.pdbx_seq_one_letter_code
_entity_poly.pdbx_strand_id
1 'polypeptide(L)'
;HGIDNLIGNRNTPAIQNLAFQTDYFYDGASNSLEMISIVPIHNAVEMDETLPNIVQKLKQDPTYVKLFAQAFENREITTGNTLKALGQFMTMMVSSNSRYDKYVRNESGGNLNSQELQGLNLFQSKCASCHATDLFTDNSFKNNGLPANPFLNDLGREVVTGFETDRYKFKVPSLRNVELTAPYMHDGRFGSLQSVLNFYASGVSHSETLDPILNQNGVMGIPISASEKEAIIAFLKTLTDQEYINNPLFYFQT
;
A
#
# COMPACT_ATOMS: atom_id res chain seq x y z
N HIS A 1 14.48 -6.03 -0.70
CA HIS A 1 15.89 -5.81 -0.40
C HIS A 1 16.38 -4.63 -1.22
N GLY A 2 17.17 -3.75 -0.61
CA GLY A 2 17.79 -2.64 -1.27
C GLY A 2 19.21 -2.96 -1.75
N ILE A 3 20.03 -1.90 -1.83
CA ILE A 3 21.43 -2.02 -2.23
C ILE A 3 22.17 -3.07 -1.38
N ASP A 4 23.11 -3.79 -1.97
CA ASP A 4 23.88 -4.86 -1.31
C ASP A 4 23.02 -5.91 -0.60
N ASN A 5 21.78 -6.09 -1.04
CA ASN A 5 20.79 -7.00 -0.48
C ASN A 5 20.39 -6.68 0.98
N LEU A 6 20.55 -5.43 1.41
CA LEU A 6 20.16 -4.97 2.74
C LEU A 6 18.63 -5.01 2.92
N ILE A 7 18.20 -5.23 4.15
CA ILE A 7 16.78 -5.35 4.51
C ILE A 7 16.35 -4.07 5.24
N GLY A 8 15.31 -3.42 4.75
CA GLY A 8 14.68 -2.28 5.41
C GLY A 8 13.83 -2.70 6.61
N ASN A 9 13.44 -1.72 7.43
CA ASN A 9 12.65 -1.95 8.64
C ASN A 9 11.16 -2.18 8.36
N ARG A 10 10.68 -1.77 7.19
CA ARG A 10 9.28 -1.86 6.77
C ARG A 10 9.14 -2.55 5.43
N ASN A 11 7.98 -3.18 5.24
CA ASN A 11 7.57 -3.69 3.95
C ASN A 11 7.41 -2.56 2.92
N THR A 12 7.64 -2.85 1.65
CA THR A 12 7.44 -1.88 0.58
C THR A 12 5.94 -1.63 0.38
N PRO A 13 5.44 -0.40 0.51
CA PRO A 13 4.04 -0.10 0.25
C PRO A 13 3.73 -0.17 -1.25
N ALA A 14 2.49 -0.55 -1.58
CA ALA A 14 2.01 -0.50 -2.96
C ALA A 14 1.94 0.95 -3.46
N ILE A 15 2.30 1.17 -4.74
CA ILE A 15 2.33 2.50 -5.36
C ILE A 15 1.13 2.78 -6.28
N GLN A 16 0.18 1.85 -6.39
CA GLN A 16 -1.05 2.08 -7.14
C GLN A 16 -2.02 3.02 -6.40
N ASN A 17 -2.77 3.80 -7.17
CA ASN A 17 -3.82 4.71 -6.68
C ASN A 17 -3.33 5.78 -5.68
N LEU A 18 -2.05 6.09 -5.68
CA LEU A 18 -1.50 7.12 -4.79
C LEU A 18 -2.05 8.51 -5.08
N ALA A 19 -2.49 8.79 -6.30
CA ALA A 19 -3.13 10.06 -6.68
C ALA A 19 -4.39 10.39 -5.86
N PHE A 20 -5.02 9.38 -5.24
CA PHE A 20 -6.23 9.52 -4.44
C PHE A 20 -5.98 9.48 -2.93
N GLN A 21 -4.72 9.54 -2.50
CA GLN A 21 -4.32 9.54 -1.11
C GLN A 21 -3.76 10.90 -0.69
N THR A 22 -3.92 11.25 0.58
CA THR A 22 -3.44 12.51 1.16
C THR A 22 -2.13 12.38 1.91
N ASP A 23 -1.86 11.18 2.39
CA ASP A 23 -0.67 10.85 3.18
C ASP A 23 -0.01 9.60 2.62
N TYR A 24 1.31 9.58 2.60
CA TYR A 24 2.11 8.52 2.02
C TYR A 24 2.97 7.84 3.09
N PHE A 25 3.44 6.62 2.77
CA PHE A 25 4.08 5.69 3.69
C PHE A 25 3.11 5.15 4.75
N TYR A 26 3.58 4.17 5.52
CA TYR A 26 2.78 3.54 6.58
C TYR A 26 2.48 4.48 7.75
N ASP A 27 3.33 5.47 7.98
CA ASP A 27 3.22 6.42 9.10
C ASP A 27 2.75 7.81 8.69
N GLY A 28 2.57 8.06 7.39
CA GLY A 28 2.18 9.37 6.88
C GLY A 28 3.32 10.39 6.88
N ALA A 29 4.57 9.95 6.73
CA ALA A 29 5.75 10.83 6.77
C ALA A 29 5.82 11.83 5.60
N SER A 30 5.00 11.68 4.58
CA SER A 30 4.89 12.64 3.46
C SER A 30 3.44 12.88 3.09
N ASN A 31 3.12 14.10 2.66
CA ASN A 31 1.84 14.51 2.08
C ASN A 31 1.99 15.00 0.63
N SER A 32 3.15 14.81 0.01
CA SER A 32 3.42 15.21 -1.37
C SER A 32 3.85 14.02 -2.20
N LEU A 33 3.07 13.66 -3.23
CA LEU A 33 3.36 12.54 -4.12
C LEU A 33 4.69 12.73 -4.88
N GLU A 34 5.04 13.96 -5.25
CA GLU A 34 6.32 14.25 -5.91
C GLU A 34 7.53 13.99 -4.99
N MET A 35 7.35 14.17 -3.68
CA MET A 35 8.43 14.09 -2.70
C MET A 35 8.67 12.69 -2.14
N ILE A 36 7.72 11.76 -2.30
CA ILE A 36 7.86 10.41 -1.68
C ILE A 36 9.07 9.65 -2.19
N SER A 37 9.49 9.87 -3.44
CA SER A 37 10.65 9.20 -4.02
C SER A 37 11.98 9.58 -3.36
N ILE A 38 12.04 10.70 -2.64
CA ILE A 38 13.26 11.14 -1.94
C ILE A 38 13.66 10.16 -0.85
N VAL A 39 12.67 9.61 -0.12
CA VAL A 39 12.94 8.72 1.02
C VAL A 39 13.67 7.45 0.57
N PRO A 40 13.14 6.63 -0.35
CA PRO A 40 13.84 5.43 -0.80
C PRO A 40 15.16 5.73 -1.55
N ILE A 41 15.26 6.87 -2.25
CA ILE A 41 16.49 7.28 -2.94
C ILE A 41 17.63 7.47 -1.93
N HIS A 42 17.37 8.20 -0.83
CA HIS A 42 18.41 8.55 0.14
C HIS A 42 18.60 7.49 1.24
N ASN A 43 17.71 6.51 1.34
CA ASN A 43 17.80 5.50 2.39
C ASN A 43 18.98 4.54 2.13
N ALA A 44 19.91 4.48 3.08
CA ALA A 44 21.15 3.67 2.99
C ALA A 44 20.90 2.16 2.90
N VAL A 45 19.71 1.68 3.26
CA VAL A 45 19.31 0.26 3.13
C VAL A 45 18.36 0.01 1.96
N GLU A 46 18.05 1.05 1.16
CA GLU A 46 17.22 0.94 -0.05
C GLU A 46 18.04 1.26 -1.29
N MET A 47 18.10 2.50 -1.76
CA MET A 47 18.86 2.87 -2.96
C MET A 47 20.26 3.42 -2.65
N ASP A 48 20.48 3.98 -1.46
CA ASP A 48 21.74 4.63 -1.03
C ASP A 48 22.28 5.59 -2.09
N GLU A 49 21.41 6.44 -2.63
CA GLU A 49 21.72 7.29 -3.76
C GLU A 49 21.41 8.77 -3.45
N THR A 50 21.92 9.69 -4.24
CA THR A 50 21.65 11.12 -4.12
C THR A 50 20.96 11.68 -5.35
N LEU A 51 20.04 12.62 -5.15
CA LEU A 51 19.35 13.29 -6.26
C LEU A 51 20.31 13.96 -7.27
N PRO A 52 21.39 14.66 -6.82
CA PRO A 52 22.38 15.19 -7.76
C PRO A 52 23.05 14.11 -8.63
N ASN A 53 23.38 12.96 -8.04
CA ASN A 53 24.01 11.87 -8.78
C ASN A 53 23.03 11.21 -9.77
N ILE A 54 21.76 11.03 -9.38
CA ILE A 54 20.70 10.59 -10.32
C ILE A 54 20.60 11.54 -11.51
N VAL A 55 20.54 12.85 -11.27
CA VAL A 55 20.50 13.85 -12.35
C VAL A 55 21.71 13.73 -13.27
N GLN A 56 22.90 13.48 -12.74
CA GLN A 56 24.10 13.26 -13.57
C GLN A 56 24.01 11.99 -14.41
N LYS A 57 23.54 10.88 -13.82
CA LYS A 57 23.33 9.61 -14.55
C LYS A 57 22.32 9.80 -15.69
N LEU A 58 21.19 10.46 -15.44
CA LEU A 58 20.17 10.73 -16.46
C LEU A 58 20.67 11.63 -17.58
N LYS A 59 21.52 12.62 -17.28
CA LYS A 59 22.14 13.51 -18.29
C LYS A 59 23.14 12.80 -19.19
N GLN A 60 23.70 11.68 -18.76
CA GLN A 60 24.63 10.87 -19.57
C GLN A 60 23.91 9.95 -20.56
N ASP A 61 22.62 9.70 -20.38
CA ASP A 61 21.81 8.87 -21.28
C ASP A 61 21.03 9.73 -22.29
N PRO A 62 21.33 9.63 -23.59
CA PRO A 62 20.66 10.41 -24.63
C PRO A 62 19.13 10.18 -24.68
N THR A 63 18.66 9.01 -24.25
CA THR A 63 17.24 8.68 -24.21
C THR A 63 16.51 9.59 -23.20
N TYR A 64 17.04 9.68 -21.97
CA TYR A 64 16.47 10.56 -20.96
C TYR A 64 16.60 12.04 -21.34
N VAL A 65 17.72 12.46 -21.91
CA VAL A 65 17.87 13.84 -22.40
C VAL A 65 16.77 14.19 -23.39
N LYS A 66 16.48 13.31 -24.36
CA LYS A 66 15.40 13.51 -25.33
C LYS A 66 14.01 13.52 -24.66
N LEU A 67 13.73 12.58 -23.75
CA LEU A 67 12.45 12.47 -23.08
C LEU A 67 12.16 13.70 -22.20
N PHE A 68 13.14 14.16 -21.42
CA PHE A 68 12.99 15.37 -20.61
C PHE A 68 12.81 16.63 -21.47
N ALA A 69 13.54 16.73 -22.60
CA ALA A 69 13.35 17.85 -23.54
C ALA A 69 11.96 17.87 -24.19
N GLN A 70 11.27 16.76 -24.27
CA GLN A 70 9.89 16.67 -24.76
C GLN A 70 8.85 16.94 -23.66
N ALA A 71 9.14 16.53 -22.42
CA ALA A 71 8.18 16.56 -21.33
C ALA A 71 8.14 17.91 -20.57
N PHE A 72 9.25 18.65 -20.55
CA PHE A 72 9.38 19.87 -19.76
C PHE A 72 9.70 21.10 -20.62
N GLU A 73 9.05 22.23 -20.32
CA GLU A 73 9.22 23.49 -21.07
C GLU A 73 10.68 23.99 -21.08
N ASN A 74 11.36 23.88 -19.93
CA ASN A 74 12.77 24.26 -19.79
C ASN A 74 13.74 23.24 -20.44
N ARG A 75 13.22 22.09 -20.90
CA ARG A 75 13.99 21.01 -21.57
C ARG A 75 15.18 20.47 -20.77
N GLU A 76 15.16 20.64 -19.45
CA GLU A 76 16.31 20.31 -18.59
C GLU A 76 16.01 19.11 -17.69
N ILE A 77 17.06 18.33 -17.46
CA ILE A 77 17.07 17.31 -16.38
C ILE A 77 17.56 18.01 -15.11
N THR A 78 16.63 18.28 -14.21
CA THR A 78 16.87 18.84 -12.88
C THR A 78 16.30 17.92 -11.81
N THR A 79 16.70 18.09 -10.56
CA THR A 79 16.10 17.39 -9.42
C THR A 79 14.59 17.57 -9.39
N GLY A 80 14.10 18.82 -9.55
CA GLY A 80 12.66 19.10 -9.55
C GLY A 80 11.91 18.40 -10.69
N ASN A 81 12.45 18.43 -11.92
CA ASN A 81 11.83 17.75 -13.06
C ASN A 81 11.88 16.22 -12.91
N THR A 82 12.94 15.67 -12.31
CA THR A 82 13.05 14.23 -12.02
C THR A 82 11.96 13.79 -11.03
N LEU A 83 11.79 14.53 -9.93
CA LEU A 83 10.74 14.23 -8.93
C LEU A 83 9.33 14.39 -9.52
N LYS A 84 9.09 15.40 -10.35
CA LYS A 84 7.82 15.58 -11.07
C LYS A 84 7.54 14.42 -12.03
N ALA A 85 8.54 13.94 -12.74
CA ALA A 85 8.38 12.79 -13.64
C ALA A 85 8.01 11.51 -12.87
N LEU A 86 8.65 11.25 -11.72
CA LEU A 86 8.31 10.14 -10.84
C LEU A 86 6.92 10.29 -10.24
N GLY A 87 6.55 11.49 -9.78
CA GLY A 87 5.21 11.80 -9.28
C GLY A 87 4.13 11.59 -10.36
N GLN A 88 4.38 12.05 -11.59
CA GLN A 88 3.48 11.85 -12.73
C GLN A 88 3.30 10.37 -13.06
N PHE A 89 4.37 9.57 -13.04
CA PHE A 89 4.29 8.13 -13.25
C PHE A 89 3.38 7.48 -12.20
N MET A 90 3.58 7.78 -10.92
CA MET A 90 2.75 7.25 -9.84
C MET A 90 1.29 7.74 -9.93
N THR A 91 1.05 8.95 -10.42
CA THR A 91 -0.31 9.48 -10.68
C THR A 91 -1.03 8.66 -11.75
N MET A 92 -0.32 8.15 -12.76
CA MET A 92 -0.90 7.33 -13.83
C MET A 92 -1.20 5.89 -13.39
N MET A 93 -0.64 5.43 -12.28
CA MET A 93 -0.81 4.06 -11.79
C MET A 93 -2.16 3.87 -11.10
N VAL A 94 -3.22 3.89 -11.91
CA VAL A 94 -4.61 3.76 -11.44
C VAL A 94 -5.15 2.37 -11.72
N SER A 95 -5.48 1.64 -10.65
CA SER A 95 -6.18 0.35 -10.69
C SER A 95 -7.65 0.55 -10.33
N SER A 96 -8.55 0.35 -11.31
CA SER A 96 -9.99 0.61 -11.18
C SER A 96 -10.87 -0.29 -12.05
N ASN A 97 -10.29 -1.36 -12.60
CA ASN A 97 -11.00 -2.24 -13.54
C ASN A 97 -10.89 -3.74 -13.17
N SER A 98 -10.87 -4.01 -11.87
CA SER A 98 -10.94 -5.38 -11.34
C SER A 98 -12.30 -6.03 -11.64
N ARG A 99 -12.40 -7.34 -11.42
CA ARG A 99 -13.66 -8.06 -11.57
C ARG A 99 -14.74 -7.54 -10.62
N TYR A 100 -14.39 -7.14 -9.40
CA TYR A 100 -15.29 -6.46 -8.48
C TYR A 100 -15.78 -5.11 -9.01
N ASP A 101 -14.91 -4.30 -9.61
CA ASP A 101 -15.31 -3.01 -10.19
C ASP A 101 -16.34 -3.21 -11.31
N LYS A 102 -16.12 -4.20 -12.18
CA LYS A 102 -17.07 -4.58 -13.24
C LYS A 102 -18.40 -5.08 -12.65
N TYR A 103 -18.36 -5.83 -11.53
CA TYR A 103 -19.56 -6.24 -10.81
C TYR A 103 -20.38 -5.05 -10.34
N VAL A 104 -19.75 -4.09 -9.67
CA VAL A 104 -20.44 -2.89 -9.14
C VAL A 104 -21.04 -2.04 -10.25
N ARG A 105 -20.33 -1.92 -11.39
CA ARG A 105 -20.80 -1.17 -12.57
C ARG A 105 -21.77 -1.95 -13.47
N ASN A 106 -22.11 -3.20 -13.12
CA ASN A 106 -22.93 -4.12 -13.93
C ASN A 106 -22.38 -4.34 -15.35
N GLU A 107 -21.06 -4.45 -15.48
CA GLU A 107 -20.35 -4.68 -16.74
C GLU A 107 -20.14 -6.17 -17.02
N SER A 108 -19.94 -6.50 -18.29
CA SER A 108 -19.57 -7.86 -18.70
C SER A 108 -18.26 -8.29 -18.04
N GLY A 109 -18.19 -9.54 -17.56
CA GLY A 109 -17.04 -10.07 -16.85
C GLY A 109 -17.00 -9.74 -15.34
N GLY A 110 -18.00 -9.00 -14.81
CA GLY A 110 -18.13 -8.66 -13.40
C GLY A 110 -18.86 -9.71 -12.54
N ASN A 111 -19.19 -10.90 -13.06
CA ASN A 111 -19.92 -11.88 -12.27
C ASN A 111 -19.10 -12.40 -11.08
N LEU A 112 -19.70 -12.37 -9.89
CA LEU A 112 -19.18 -12.99 -8.69
C LEU A 112 -19.92 -14.30 -8.41
N ASN A 113 -19.21 -15.34 -8.01
CA ASN A 113 -19.82 -16.61 -7.61
C ASN A 113 -20.38 -16.52 -6.17
N SER A 114 -21.07 -17.57 -5.71
CA SER A 114 -21.71 -17.58 -4.39
C SER A 114 -20.75 -17.40 -3.23
N GLN A 115 -19.54 -17.97 -3.30
CA GLN A 115 -18.53 -17.82 -2.26
C GLN A 115 -17.95 -16.40 -2.22
N GLU A 116 -17.74 -15.79 -3.37
CA GLU A 116 -17.26 -14.41 -3.49
C GLU A 116 -18.30 -13.39 -2.99
N LEU A 117 -19.59 -13.63 -3.29
CA LEU A 117 -20.70 -12.83 -2.76
C LEU A 117 -20.84 -12.98 -1.25
N GLN A 118 -20.68 -14.18 -0.72
CA GLN A 118 -20.61 -14.40 0.73
C GLN A 118 -19.42 -13.64 1.33
N GLY A 119 -18.26 -13.70 0.68
CA GLY A 119 -17.05 -12.98 1.09
C GLY A 119 -17.25 -11.47 1.09
N LEU A 120 -17.90 -10.92 0.07
CA LEU A 120 -18.25 -9.49 0.00
C LEU A 120 -19.12 -9.06 1.19
N ASN A 121 -20.19 -9.82 1.50
CA ASN A 121 -21.06 -9.52 2.64
C ASN A 121 -20.32 -9.58 3.98
N LEU A 122 -19.46 -10.57 4.17
CA LEU A 122 -18.61 -10.69 5.36
C LEU A 122 -17.59 -9.53 5.44
N PHE A 123 -16.97 -9.17 4.33
CA PHE A 123 -16.07 -8.04 4.26
C PHE A 123 -16.76 -6.72 4.64
N GLN A 124 -17.93 -6.47 4.09
CA GLN A 124 -18.72 -5.29 4.41
C GLN A 124 -19.07 -5.19 5.91
N SER A 125 -19.39 -6.31 6.55
CA SER A 125 -19.76 -6.33 7.96
C SER A 125 -18.57 -6.30 8.94
N LYS A 126 -17.42 -6.85 8.55
CA LYS A 126 -16.29 -7.09 9.44
C LYS A 126 -15.04 -6.25 9.14
N CYS A 127 -14.89 -5.73 7.92
CA CYS A 127 -13.65 -5.10 7.46
C CYS A 127 -13.85 -3.67 6.93
N ALA A 128 -15.02 -3.36 6.38
CA ALA A 128 -15.29 -2.10 5.69
C ALA A 128 -15.32 -0.87 6.62
N SER A 129 -15.30 -1.05 7.94
CA SER A 129 -15.14 0.07 8.90
C SER A 129 -13.80 0.79 8.77
N CYS A 130 -12.76 0.10 8.28
CA CYS A 130 -11.43 0.64 8.00
C CYS A 130 -11.14 0.59 6.50
N HIS A 131 -11.42 -0.53 5.86
CA HIS A 131 -11.22 -0.74 4.42
C HIS A 131 -12.44 -0.31 3.61
N ALA A 132 -12.85 0.96 3.78
CA ALA A 132 -13.99 1.58 3.12
C ALA A 132 -13.66 2.10 1.71
N THR A 133 -14.67 2.66 1.04
CA THR A 133 -14.59 3.30 -0.28
C THR A 133 -14.21 2.36 -1.43
N ASP A 134 -14.16 2.91 -2.65
CA ASP A 134 -13.70 2.19 -3.84
C ASP A 134 -12.18 1.90 -3.83
N LEU A 135 -11.45 2.51 -2.91
CA LEU A 135 -10.04 2.26 -2.69
C LEU A 135 -9.78 1.15 -1.65
N PHE A 136 -10.81 0.67 -0.95
CA PHE A 136 -10.67 -0.28 0.16
C PHE A 136 -9.72 0.21 1.25
N THR A 137 -9.79 1.52 1.54
CA THR A 137 -9.14 2.21 2.64
C THR A 137 -9.93 3.48 2.99
N ASP A 138 -9.94 3.85 4.26
CA ASP A 138 -10.42 5.14 4.74
C ASP A 138 -9.30 6.18 4.89
N ASN A 139 -8.05 5.80 4.53
CA ASN A 139 -6.82 6.58 4.70
C ASN A 139 -6.51 6.98 6.16
N SER A 140 -7.25 6.48 7.15
CA SER A 140 -6.99 6.76 8.55
C SER A 140 -5.76 5.99 9.08
N PHE A 141 -5.28 6.41 10.24
CA PHE A 141 -4.19 5.73 10.93
C PHE A 141 -4.75 4.93 12.11
N LYS A 142 -4.50 3.64 12.12
CA LYS A 142 -5.05 2.68 13.07
C LYS A 142 -3.95 1.82 13.70
N ASN A 143 -4.10 1.54 14.98
CA ASN A 143 -3.36 0.46 15.60
C ASN A 143 -4.22 -0.81 15.51
N ASN A 144 -3.78 -1.75 14.70
CA ASN A 144 -4.49 -3.01 14.48
C ASN A 144 -4.13 -4.09 15.51
N GLY A 145 -3.35 -3.75 16.55
CA GLY A 145 -2.96 -4.67 17.60
C GLY A 145 -1.90 -5.69 17.17
N LEU A 146 -1.18 -5.42 16.09
CA LEU A 146 -0.05 -6.25 15.70
C LEU A 146 1.06 -6.14 16.76
N PRO A 147 1.51 -7.26 17.40
CA PRO A 147 2.55 -7.19 18.41
C PRO A 147 3.81 -6.50 17.87
N ALA A 148 4.33 -5.53 18.62
CA ALA A 148 5.55 -4.84 18.23
C ALA A 148 6.69 -5.83 18.00
N ASN A 149 7.45 -5.62 16.92
CA ASN A 149 8.66 -6.39 16.68
C ASN A 149 9.80 -5.77 17.50
N PRO A 150 10.36 -6.48 18.49
CA PRO A 150 11.37 -5.91 19.39
C PRO A 150 12.69 -5.57 18.68
N PHE A 151 12.95 -6.16 17.51
CA PHE A 151 14.16 -5.88 16.73
C PHE A 151 14.00 -4.61 15.86
N LEU A 152 12.79 -4.27 15.45
CA LEU A 152 12.53 -3.11 14.59
C LEU A 152 12.22 -1.85 15.40
N ASN A 153 11.65 -1.99 16.60
CA ASN A 153 11.22 -0.89 17.47
C ASN A 153 10.45 0.22 16.71
N ASP A 154 9.56 -0.19 15.81
CA ASP A 154 8.79 0.73 14.97
C ASP A 154 7.56 1.25 15.73
N LEU A 155 7.59 2.53 16.10
CA LEU A 155 6.51 3.19 16.81
C LEU A 155 5.39 3.70 15.87
N GLY A 156 5.51 3.47 14.56
CA GLY A 156 4.52 3.89 13.57
C GLY A 156 4.40 5.41 13.47
N ARG A 157 3.16 5.92 13.43
CA ARG A 157 2.88 7.35 13.25
C ARG A 157 3.44 8.23 14.36
N GLU A 158 3.65 7.72 15.57
CA GLU A 158 4.28 8.48 16.66
C GLU A 158 5.62 9.09 16.24
N VAL A 159 6.40 8.39 15.40
CA VAL A 159 7.69 8.90 14.89
C VAL A 159 7.52 10.22 14.12
N VAL A 160 6.39 10.39 13.44
CA VAL A 160 6.09 11.57 12.62
C VAL A 160 5.45 12.68 13.45
N THR A 161 4.53 12.33 14.34
CA THR A 161 3.72 13.32 15.08
C THR A 161 4.31 13.71 16.44
N GLY A 162 5.12 12.83 17.04
CA GLY A 162 5.63 12.99 18.41
C GLY A 162 4.59 12.75 19.50
N PHE A 163 3.37 12.31 19.16
CA PHE A 163 2.28 12.07 20.12
C PHE A 163 2.20 10.60 20.51
N GLU A 164 2.25 10.27 21.78
CA GLU A 164 2.09 8.89 22.29
C GLU A 164 0.75 8.26 21.91
N THR A 165 -0.29 9.09 21.73
CA THR A 165 -1.59 8.64 21.24
C THR A 165 -1.55 8.07 19.82
N ASP A 166 -0.47 8.30 19.06
CA ASP A 166 -0.26 7.78 17.71
C ASP A 166 0.69 6.57 17.68
N ARG A 167 1.12 6.08 18.84
CA ARG A 167 1.98 4.90 18.97
C ARG A 167 1.35 3.67 18.33
N TYR A 168 2.15 2.99 17.49
CA TYR A 168 1.75 1.78 16.75
C TYR A 168 0.59 1.95 15.77
N LYS A 169 0.20 3.20 15.48
CA LYS A 169 -0.75 3.46 14.39
C LYS A 169 -0.03 3.46 13.05
N PHE A 170 -0.66 2.80 12.08
CA PHE A 170 -0.22 2.76 10.70
C PHE A 170 -1.40 3.10 9.79
N LYS A 171 -1.12 3.69 8.63
CA LYS A 171 -2.16 4.02 7.66
C LYS A 171 -2.83 2.74 7.18
N VAL A 172 -4.16 2.75 7.14
CA VAL A 172 -4.94 1.66 6.56
C VAL A 172 -4.61 1.56 5.07
N PRO A 173 -4.02 0.45 4.60
CA PRO A 173 -3.63 0.32 3.20
C PRO A 173 -4.85 0.03 2.32
N SER A 174 -4.77 0.43 1.06
CA SER A 174 -5.68 -0.06 0.03
C SER A 174 -5.56 -1.58 -0.13
N LEU A 175 -6.69 -2.26 -0.34
CA LEU A 175 -6.70 -3.70 -0.63
C LEU A 175 -6.80 -4.01 -2.13
N ARG A 176 -6.73 -3.01 -3.00
CA ARG A 176 -6.67 -3.25 -4.43
C ARG A 176 -5.43 -4.06 -4.77
N ASN A 177 -5.60 -5.10 -5.59
CA ASN A 177 -4.55 -6.04 -5.96
C ASN A 177 -3.88 -6.78 -4.78
N VAL A 178 -4.55 -6.83 -3.61
CA VAL A 178 -3.97 -7.38 -2.38
C VAL A 178 -3.53 -8.83 -2.50
N GLU A 179 -4.13 -9.64 -3.40
CA GLU A 179 -3.70 -11.00 -3.70
C GLU A 179 -2.22 -11.08 -4.13
N LEU A 180 -1.71 -10.03 -4.79
CA LEU A 180 -0.40 -10.02 -5.43
C LEU A 180 0.67 -9.25 -4.63
N THR A 181 0.28 -8.62 -3.53
CA THR A 181 1.18 -7.71 -2.77
C THR A 181 1.71 -8.31 -1.47
N ALA A 182 1.82 -9.64 -1.40
CA ALA A 182 2.54 -10.28 -0.30
C ALA A 182 4.04 -9.88 -0.30
N PRO A 183 4.68 -9.80 0.88
CA PRO A 183 4.16 -10.07 2.22
C PRO A 183 3.29 -8.93 2.78
N TYR A 184 2.57 -9.19 3.87
CA TYR A 184 1.58 -8.29 4.45
C TYR A 184 2.01 -7.71 5.79
N MET A 185 1.32 -6.66 6.23
CA MET A 185 1.58 -5.77 7.36
C MET A 185 2.73 -4.79 7.08
N HIS A 186 2.87 -3.80 7.95
CA HIS A 186 3.90 -2.76 7.81
C HIS A 186 5.33 -3.32 7.82
N ASP A 187 5.54 -4.46 8.45
CA ASP A 187 6.85 -5.13 8.56
C ASP A 187 6.96 -6.43 7.74
N GLY A 188 5.95 -6.75 6.93
CA GLY A 188 6.00 -7.89 6.01
C GLY A 188 5.96 -9.28 6.65
N ARG A 189 5.53 -9.40 7.93
CA ARG A 189 5.62 -10.68 8.68
C ARG A 189 4.69 -11.78 8.19
N PHE A 190 3.65 -11.49 7.41
CA PHE A 190 2.70 -12.50 6.92
C PHE A 190 2.82 -12.72 5.42
N GLY A 191 3.13 -13.94 5.02
CA GLY A 191 3.28 -14.33 3.62
C GLY A 191 1.96 -14.67 2.90
N SER A 192 0.80 -14.65 3.58
CA SER A 192 -0.47 -15.01 2.96
C SER A 192 -1.65 -14.27 3.58
N LEU A 193 -2.72 -14.09 2.79
CA LEU A 193 -4.00 -13.53 3.28
C LEU A 193 -4.61 -14.39 4.38
N GLN A 194 -4.40 -15.71 4.33
CA GLN A 194 -4.85 -16.62 5.40
C GLN A 194 -4.18 -16.29 6.73
N SER A 195 -2.87 -16.00 6.73
CA SER A 195 -2.13 -15.62 7.94
C SER A 195 -2.62 -14.27 8.49
N VAL A 196 -2.94 -13.31 7.61
CA VAL A 196 -3.55 -12.03 7.99
C VAL A 196 -4.89 -12.22 8.68
N LEU A 197 -5.79 -13.04 8.09
CA LEU A 197 -7.10 -13.31 8.70
C LEU A 197 -7.00 -14.15 9.97
N ASN A 198 -6.01 -15.02 10.09
CA ASN A 198 -5.73 -15.72 11.34
C ASN A 198 -5.30 -14.77 12.44
N PHE A 199 -4.45 -13.79 12.11
CA PHE A 199 -4.04 -12.72 13.04
C PHE A 199 -5.26 -11.92 13.51
N TYR A 200 -6.11 -11.42 12.61
CA TYR A 200 -7.30 -10.66 13.01
C TYR A 200 -8.27 -11.50 13.83
N ALA A 201 -8.35 -12.82 13.60
CA ALA A 201 -9.25 -13.69 14.34
C ALA A 201 -8.79 -13.99 15.78
N SER A 202 -7.47 -14.07 16.05
CA SER A 202 -6.97 -14.56 17.34
C SER A 202 -5.57 -14.07 17.75
N GLY A 203 -4.94 -13.22 16.95
CA GLY A 203 -3.57 -12.75 17.19
C GLY A 203 -3.47 -11.27 17.60
N VAL A 204 -4.60 -10.57 17.70
CA VAL A 204 -4.65 -9.15 18.09
C VAL A 204 -4.24 -9.01 19.56
N SER A 205 -3.29 -8.12 19.82
CA SER A 205 -2.77 -7.84 21.15
C SER A 205 -3.29 -6.49 21.66
N HIS A 206 -3.51 -6.42 22.98
CA HIS A 206 -3.91 -5.18 23.63
C HIS A 206 -2.75 -4.18 23.69
N SER A 207 -3.07 -2.92 23.45
CA SER A 207 -2.25 -1.75 23.79
C SER A 207 -3.15 -0.55 24.03
N GLU A 208 -2.65 0.52 24.64
CA GLU A 208 -3.45 1.72 24.97
C GLU A 208 -4.03 2.41 23.73
N THR A 209 -3.37 2.27 22.59
CA THR A 209 -3.75 2.90 21.31
C THR A 209 -4.47 1.95 20.36
N LEU A 210 -4.76 0.70 20.80
CA LEU A 210 -5.51 -0.27 19.99
C LEU A 210 -6.83 0.32 19.50
N ASP A 211 -7.12 0.15 18.21
CA ASP A 211 -8.41 0.62 17.68
C ASP A 211 -9.57 -0.10 18.40
N PRO A 212 -10.54 0.67 18.93
CA PRO A 212 -11.66 0.10 19.73
C PRO A 212 -12.49 -0.96 18.99
N ILE A 213 -12.52 -0.93 17.65
CA ILE A 213 -13.24 -1.93 16.87
C ILE A 213 -12.66 -3.34 17.04
N LEU A 214 -11.37 -3.43 17.42
CA LEU A 214 -10.67 -4.69 17.66
C LEU A 214 -10.70 -5.14 19.12
N ASN A 215 -11.45 -4.45 19.98
CA ASN A 215 -11.68 -4.82 21.36
C ASN A 215 -13.13 -4.54 21.74
N GLN A 216 -14.05 -5.32 21.20
CA GLN A 216 -15.48 -5.14 21.47
C GLN A 216 -15.93 -6.05 22.62
N ASN A 217 -16.45 -5.44 23.69
CA ASN A 217 -16.96 -6.14 24.87
C ASN A 217 -15.92 -7.11 25.51
N GLY A 218 -14.64 -6.75 25.46
CA GLY A 218 -13.55 -7.58 26.00
C GLY A 218 -13.11 -8.73 25.09
N VAL A 219 -13.69 -8.86 23.89
CA VAL A 219 -13.27 -9.82 22.88
C VAL A 219 -12.27 -9.14 21.94
N MET A 220 -11.02 -9.65 21.95
CA MET A 220 -9.94 -9.15 21.11
C MET A 220 -10.05 -9.74 19.71
N GLY A 221 -9.84 -8.87 18.70
CA GLY A 221 -9.86 -9.24 17.30
C GLY A 221 -11.26 -9.30 16.70
N ILE A 222 -11.37 -9.99 15.57
CA ILE A 222 -12.61 -10.09 14.78
C ILE A 222 -13.00 -11.57 14.70
N PRO A 223 -14.14 -11.99 15.25
CA PRO A 223 -14.58 -13.38 15.16
C PRO A 223 -14.81 -13.78 13.69
N ILE A 224 -13.93 -14.64 13.16
CA ILE A 224 -13.97 -15.13 11.77
C ILE A 224 -13.70 -16.63 11.80
N SER A 225 -14.69 -17.42 11.39
CA SER A 225 -14.57 -18.88 11.25
C SER A 225 -13.68 -19.28 10.06
N ALA A 226 -13.30 -20.54 9.95
CA ALA A 226 -12.48 -21.03 8.84
C ALA A 226 -13.17 -20.81 7.47
N SER A 227 -14.46 -21.15 7.36
CA SER A 227 -15.23 -20.97 6.12
C SER A 227 -15.42 -19.49 5.77
N GLU A 228 -15.59 -18.61 6.76
CA GLU A 228 -15.67 -17.16 6.51
C GLU A 228 -14.35 -16.59 6.00
N LYS A 229 -13.20 -17.09 6.51
CA LYS A 229 -11.88 -16.69 6.00
C LYS A 229 -11.71 -17.05 4.53
N GLU A 230 -12.11 -18.27 4.15
CA GLU A 230 -12.07 -18.71 2.75
C GLU A 230 -12.94 -17.83 1.84
N ALA A 231 -14.15 -17.48 2.29
CA ALA A 231 -15.04 -16.61 1.54
C ALA A 231 -14.48 -15.18 1.42
N ILE A 232 -13.96 -14.60 2.50
CA ILE A 232 -13.32 -13.27 2.46
C ILE A 232 -12.11 -13.29 1.50
N ILE A 233 -11.26 -14.31 1.53
CA ILE A 233 -10.13 -14.44 0.61
C ILE A 233 -10.62 -14.54 -0.83
N ALA A 234 -11.67 -15.32 -1.10
CA ALA A 234 -12.26 -15.42 -2.43
C ALA A 234 -12.72 -14.04 -2.95
N PHE A 235 -13.37 -13.24 -2.09
CA PHE A 235 -13.74 -11.88 -2.43
C PHE A 235 -12.51 -10.99 -2.66
N LEU A 236 -11.52 -10.99 -1.77
CA LEU A 236 -10.31 -10.17 -1.91
C LEU A 236 -9.56 -10.42 -3.24
N LYS A 237 -9.59 -11.64 -3.74
CA LYS A 237 -9.02 -12.00 -5.06
C LYS A 237 -9.76 -11.34 -6.23
N THR A 238 -11.05 -10.99 -6.06
CA THR A 238 -11.79 -10.25 -7.09
C THR A 238 -11.32 -8.81 -7.27
N LEU A 239 -10.53 -8.28 -6.32
CA LEU A 239 -9.94 -6.94 -6.37
C LEU A 239 -8.66 -6.87 -7.22
N THR A 240 -8.22 -8.00 -7.80
CA THR A 240 -7.08 -8.06 -8.71
C THR A 240 -7.50 -7.51 -10.08
N ASP A 241 -6.81 -6.46 -10.50
CA ASP A 241 -7.04 -5.74 -11.76
C ASP A 241 -6.07 -6.22 -12.83
N GLN A 242 -6.53 -7.14 -13.67
CA GLN A 242 -5.70 -7.76 -14.72
C GLN A 242 -5.26 -6.77 -15.80
N GLU A 243 -6.06 -5.75 -16.07
CA GLU A 243 -5.71 -4.72 -17.04
C GLU A 243 -4.60 -3.82 -16.51
N TYR A 244 -4.66 -3.45 -15.22
CA TYR A 244 -3.61 -2.68 -14.55
C TYR A 244 -2.29 -3.44 -14.50
N ILE A 245 -2.28 -4.69 -14.02
CA ILE A 245 -1.05 -5.46 -13.85
C ILE A 245 -0.40 -5.89 -15.16
N ASN A 246 -1.15 -5.90 -16.26
CA ASN A 246 -0.62 -6.21 -17.60
C ASN A 246 -0.47 -4.97 -18.49
N ASN A 247 -0.59 -3.76 -17.94
CA ASN A 247 -0.48 -2.54 -18.71
C ASN A 247 0.97 -2.32 -19.18
N PRO A 248 1.25 -2.32 -20.50
CA PRO A 248 2.61 -2.19 -21.03
C PRO A 248 3.28 -0.85 -20.68
N LEU A 249 2.52 0.17 -20.32
CA LEU A 249 3.06 1.47 -19.88
C LEU A 249 3.81 1.40 -18.54
N PHE A 250 3.58 0.35 -17.75
CA PHE A 250 4.20 0.15 -16.43
C PHE A 250 5.38 -0.83 -16.46
N TYR A 251 5.68 -1.39 -17.62
CA TYR A 251 6.86 -2.23 -17.82
C TYR A 251 8.02 -1.44 -18.40
N PHE A 252 9.23 -1.85 -18.05
CA PHE A 252 10.43 -1.31 -18.67
C PHE A 252 10.39 -1.64 -20.17
N GLN A 253 10.38 -0.60 -21.00
CA GLN A 253 10.45 -0.74 -22.45
C GLN A 253 11.93 -0.75 -22.85
N THR A 254 12.42 -1.92 -23.27
CA THR A 254 13.77 -2.09 -23.83
C THR A 254 13.89 -1.49 -25.23
#